data_0c89806831e42e866a39df9bd0a82eda
#
_entry.id   0c89806831e42e866a39df9bd0a82eda
#
_cell.length_a   1.000
_cell.length_b   1.000
_cell.length_c   1.000
_cell.angle_alpha   90.00
_cell.angle_beta   90.00
_cell.angle_gamma   90.00
#
_symmetry.space_group_name_H-M   'P 1'
#
loop_
_entity.id
_entity.type
_entity.pdbx_description
1 polymer ?
#
loop_
_entity_poly.entity_id
_entity_poly.type
_entity_poly.pdbx_seq_one_letter_code
_entity_poly.pdbx_strand_id
1 'polypeptide(L)'
;MNIKECYQKMGADYENIFSRLGDADMIEYLVLKFTKDTNMQKLIDALARQDYEEGFMAIHTLKGVVLNLGLTQLKPAVVVLTEEMRGGKAPKSLELLEALKDIYARTLLILEDYRAENEK
;
A
#
# COMPACT_ATOMS: atom_id res chain seq x y z
N MET A 1 -6.07 0.29 20.62
CA MET A 1 -5.73 -0.97 19.89
C MET A 1 -4.21 -1.06 19.71
N ASN A 2 -3.66 -2.27 19.67
CA ASN A 2 -2.23 -2.44 19.41
C ASN A 2 -1.97 -2.61 17.92
N ILE A 3 -0.69 -2.66 17.53
CA ILE A 3 -0.35 -2.72 16.10
C ILE A 3 -0.82 -4.03 15.45
N LYS A 4 -0.83 -5.14 16.18
CA LYS A 4 -1.34 -6.41 15.65
C LYS A 4 -2.81 -6.30 15.32
N GLU A 5 -3.60 -5.71 16.21
CA GLU A 5 -5.04 -5.48 15.99
C GLU A 5 -5.27 -4.53 14.81
N CYS A 6 -4.41 -3.53 14.66
CA CYS A 6 -4.46 -2.62 13.51
C CYS A 6 -4.28 -3.39 12.20
N TYR A 7 -3.30 -4.31 12.16
CA TYR A 7 -3.08 -5.17 11.00
C TYR A 7 -4.31 -6.02 10.70
N GLN A 8 -4.92 -6.60 11.72
CA GLN A 8 -6.14 -7.40 11.56
C GLN A 8 -7.26 -6.57 10.96
N LYS A 9 -7.42 -5.34 11.43
CA LYS A 9 -8.45 -4.43 10.94
C LYS A 9 -8.24 -4.04 9.49
N MET A 10 -6.98 -3.90 9.06
CA MET A 10 -6.64 -3.62 7.67
C MET A 10 -6.83 -4.83 6.74
N GLY A 11 -6.89 -6.03 7.29
CA GLY A 11 -6.83 -7.25 6.50
C GLY A 11 -5.41 -7.58 6.06
N ALA A 12 -4.41 -7.08 6.80
CA ALA A 12 -3.00 -7.28 6.52
C ALA A 12 -2.43 -8.47 7.30
N ASP A 13 -1.25 -8.94 6.93
CA ASP A 13 -0.62 -10.13 7.49
C ASP A 13 0.47 -9.74 8.50
N TYR A 14 0.05 -9.60 9.77
CA TYR A 14 0.98 -9.26 10.84
C TYR A 14 2.04 -10.34 11.05
N GLU A 15 1.66 -11.62 10.98
CA GLU A 15 2.59 -12.72 11.21
C GLU A 15 3.73 -12.70 10.18
N ASN A 16 3.41 -12.33 8.93
CA ASN A 16 4.41 -12.24 7.87
C ASN A 16 5.46 -11.20 8.20
N ILE A 17 5.05 -9.96 8.56
CA ILE A 17 6.01 -8.91 8.85
C ILE A 17 6.73 -9.17 10.17
N PHE A 18 6.03 -9.70 11.17
CA PHE A 18 6.64 -10.02 12.47
C PHE A 18 7.71 -11.11 12.31
N SER A 19 7.49 -12.10 11.45
CA SER A 19 8.49 -13.17 11.23
C SER A 19 9.80 -12.63 10.68
N ARG A 20 9.76 -11.50 9.98
CA ARG A 20 10.96 -10.88 9.39
C ARG A 20 11.60 -9.85 10.30
N LEU A 21 10.82 -9.07 11.04
CA LEU A 21 11.33 -7.97 11.87
C LEU A 21 11.42 -8.31 13.34
N GLY A 22 10.53 -9.15 13.87
CA GLY A 22 10.55 -9.61 15.24
C GLY A 22 10.37 -8.54 16.31
N ASP A 23 9.87 -7.36 15.93
CA ASP A 23 9.78 -6.20 16.83
C ASP A 23 8.52 -5.39 16.48
N ALA A 24 7.57 -5.40 17.40
CA ALA A 24 6.29 -4.69 17.20
C ALA A 24 6.48 -3.17 17.06
N ASP A 25 7.42 -2.59 17.80
CA ASP A 25 7.67 -1.15 17.73
C ASP A 25 8.25 -0.75 16.38
N MET A 26 9.12 -1.58 15.81
CA MET A 26 9.67 -1.35 14.49
C MET A 26 8.57 -1.44 13.43
N ILE A 27 7.69 -2.44 13.56
CA ILE A 27 6.56 -2.61 12.64
C ILE A 27 5.65 -1.37 12.68
N GLU A 28 5.31 -0.90 13.87
CA GLU A 28 4.51 0.31 14.06
C GLU A 28 5.14 1.50 13.37
N TYR A 29 6.43 1.71 13.61
CA TYR A 29 7.17 2.81 13.02
C TYR A 29 7.11 2.77 11.49
N LEU A 30 7.39 1.60 10.92
CA LEU A 30 7.45 1.45 9.46
C LEU A 30 6.08 1.57 8.82
N VAL A 31 5.04 0.94 9.38
CA VAL A 31 3.71 0.98 8.76
C VAL A 31 3.07 2.36 8.89
N LEU A 32 3.34 3.09 9.97
CA LEU A 32 2.83 4.46 10.09
C LEU A 32 3.48 5.39 9.08
N LYS A 33 4.72 5.13 8.66
CA LYS A 33 5.33 5.88 7.56
C LYS A 33 4.56 5.73 6.24
N PHE A 34 3.82 4.64 6.08
CA PHE A 34 3.02 4.42 4.88
C PHE A 34 1.97 5.52 4.68
N THR A 35 1.52 6.15 5.76
CA THR A 35 0.56 7.27 5.65
C THR A 35 1.16 8.47 4.90
N LYS A 36 2.48 8.54 4.80
CA LYS A 36 3.19 9.62 4.09
C LYS A 36 3.76 9.15 2.75
N ASP A 37 3.47 7.91 2.36
CA ASP A 37 3.92 7.39 1.07
C ASP A 37 3.25 8.15 -0.07
N THR A 38 4.00 8.48 -1.10
CA THR A 38 3.52 9.31 -2.20
C THR A 38 3.30 8.51 -3.50
N ASN A 39 3.53 7.21 -3.48
CA ASN A 39 3.51 6.43 -4.72
C ASN A 39 2.12 6.33 -5.35
N MET A 40 1.06 6.20 -4.52
CA MET A 40 -0.30 6.16 -5.06
C MET A 40 -0.65 7.49 -5.76
N GLN A 41 -0.29 8.62 -5.15
CA GLN A 41 -0.55 9.93 -5.77
C GLN A 41 0.27 10.10 -7.06
N LYS A 42 1.53 9.64 -7.05
CA LYS A 42 2.37 9.67 -8.26
C LYS A 42 1.74 8.82 -9.37
N LEU A 43 1.20 7.65 -9.02
CA LEU A 43 0.51 6.80 -9.99
C LEU A 43 -0.70 7.51 -10.59
N ILE A 44 -1.56 8.08 -9.73
CA ILE A 44 -2.76 8.78 -10.17
C ILE A 44 -2.39 9.95 -11.09
N ASP A 45 -1.40 10.75 -10.70
CA ASP A 45 -0.97 11.91 -11.49
C ASP A 45 -0.38 11.48 -12.84
N ALA A 46 0.42 10.42 -12.84
CA ALA A 46 1.03 9.90 -14.06
C ALA A 46 -0.05 9.39 -15.03
N LEU A 47 -1.05 8.66 -14.52
CA LEU A 47 -2.14 8.16 -15.35
C LEU A 47 -2.97 9.31 -15.94
N ALA A 48 -3.18 10.38 -15.17
CA ALA A 48 -3.90 11.55 -15.65
C ALA A 48 -3.18 12.24 -16.82
N ARG A 49 -1.84 12.20 -16.83
CA ARG A 49 -1.00 12.74 -17.91
C ARG A 49 -0.73 11.73 -19.01
N GLN A 50 -1.18 10.50 -18.84
CA GLN A 50 -0.83 9.37 -19.73
C GLN A 50 0.69 9.13 -19.79
N ASP A 51 1.38 9.39 -18.69
CA ASP A 51 2.80 9.09 -18.53
C ASP A 51 2.96 7.71 -17.92
N TYR A 52 2.90 6.69 -18.77
CA TYR A 52 2.86 5.30 -18.30
C TYR A 52 4.21 4.79 -17.81
N GLU A 53 5.30 5.41 -18.21
CA GLU A 53 6.63 5.07 -17.65
C GLU A 53 6.71 5.50 -16.19
N GLU A 54 6.30 6.74 -15.88
CA GLU A 54 6.24 7.22 -14.51
C GLU A 54 5.20 6.43 -13.70
N GLY A 55 4.07 6.10 -14.33
CA GLY A 55 3.05 5.27 -13.70
C GLY A 55 3.59 3.91 -13.31
N PHE A 56 4.35 3.27 -14.18
CA PHE A 56 5.00 1.99 -13.87
C PHE A 56 5.97 2.12 -12.71
N MET A 57 6.81 3.15 -12.70
CA MET A 57 7.75 3.37 -11.60
C MET A 57 7.02 3.50 -10.27
N ALA A 58 5.92 4.25 -10.27
CA ALA A 58 5.13 4.44 -9.05
C ALA A 58 4.49 3.14 -8.54
N ILE A 59 3.84 2.39 -9.42
CA ILE A 59 3.18 1.14 -9.01
C ILE A 59 4.22 0.07 -8.62
N HIS A 60 5.35 0.02 -9.31
CA HIS A 60 6.44 -0.91 -8.97
C HIS A 60 6.97 -0.64 -7.56
N THR A 61 7.22 0.64 -7.25
CA THR A 61 7.68 1.04 -5.93
C THR A 61 6.62 0.74 -4.87
N LEU A 62 5.36 1.05 -5.14
CA LEU A 62 4.26 0.75 -4.24
C LEU A 62 4.15 -0.76 -3.95
N LYS A 63 4.32 -1.59 -4.99
CA LYS A 63 4.32 -3.05 -4.82
C LYS A 63 5.39 -3.47 -3.81
N GLY A 64 6.60 -2.94 -3.93
CA GLY A 64 7.68 -3.24 -2.98
C GLY A 64 7.33 -2.88 -1.55
N VAL A 65 6.75 -1.68 -1.34
CA VAL A 65 6.33 -1.22 -0.03
C VAL A 65 5.24 -2.13 0.55
N VAL A 66 4.23 -2.46 -0.26
CA VAL A 66 3.11 -3.32 0.14
C VAL A 66 3.61 -4.69 0.58
N LEU A 67 4.52 -5.30 -0.18
CA LEU A 67 5.07 -6.60 0.15
C LEU A 67 5.93 -6.55 1.41
N ASN A 68 6.75 -5.52 1.55
CA ASN A 68 7.62 -5.37 2.72
C ASN A 68 6.84 -5.18 4.03
N LEU A 69 5.73 -4.48 3.97
CA LEU A 69 4.91 -4.19 5.15
C LEU A 69 3.85 -5.24 5.43
N GLY A 70 3.72 -6.27 4.60
CA GLY A 70 2.70 -7.31 4.80
C GLY A 70 1.28 -6.81 4.57
N LEU A 71 1.10 -5.81 3.71
CA LEU A 71 -0.22 -5.23 3.41
C LEU A 71 -0.95 -6.06 2.35
N THR A 72 -1.27 -7.30 2.71
CA THR A 72 -1.77 -8.32 1.79
C THR A 72 -3.11 -7.95 1.14
N GLN A 73 -3.90 -7.07 1.74
CA GLN A 73 -5.14 -6.58 1.15
C GLN A 73 -4.90 -5.78 -0.13
N LEU A 74 -3.72 -5.18 -0.27
CA LEU A 74 -3.34 -4.41 -1.46
C LEU A 74 -2.56 -5.24 -2.48
N LYS A 75 -2.08 -6.42 -2.08
CA LYS A 75 -1.16 -7.21 -2.89
C LYS A 75 -1.72 -7.62 -4.26
N PRO A 76 -2.94 -8.20 -4.36
CA PRO A 76 -3.42 -8.65 -5.67
C PRO A 76 -3.44 -7.53 -6.70
N ALA A 77 -3.93 -6.37 -6.31
CA ALA A 77 -4.05 -5.23 -7.23
C ALA A 77 -2.67 -4.71 -7.66
N VAL A 78 -1.75 -4.49 -6.70
CA VAL A 78 -0.43 -3.94 -7.06
C VAL A 78 0.37 -4.92 -7.91
N VAL A 79 0.23 -6.23 -7.67
CA VAL A 79 0.95 -7.24 -8.45
C VAL A 79 0.46 -7.24 -9.89
N VAL A 80 -0.84 -7.32 -10.10
CA VAL A 80 -1.43 -7.38 -11.45
C VAL A 80 -1.16 -6.09 -12.22
N LEU A 81 -1.42 -4.94 -11.59
CA LEU A 81 -1.23 -3.65 -12.27
C LEU A 81 0.23 -3.38 -12.62
N THR A 82 1.16 -3.79 -11.75
CA THR A 82 2.59 -3.65 -12.04
C THR A 82 2.94 -4.40 -13.33
N GLU A 83 2.47 -5.64 -13.48
CA GLU A 83 2.78 -6.43 -14.66
C GLU A 83 2.11 -5.86 -15.91
N GLU A 84 0.86 -5.38 -15.79
CA GLU A 84 0.17 -4.75 -16.92
C GLU A 84 0.89 -3.51 -17.44
N MET A 85 1.47 -2.73 -16.53
CA MET A 85 2.14 -1.48 -16.88
C MET A 85 3.62 -1.64 -17.21
N ARG A 86 4.16 -2.84 -17.10
CA ARG A 86 5.57 -3.10 -17.38
C ARG A 86 5.91 -2.69 -18.81
N GLY A 87 7.02 -1.97 -18.94
CA GLY A 87 7.45 -1.44 -20.24
C GLY A 87 6.77 -0.12 -20.61
N GLY A 88 6.12 0.54 -19.66
CA GLY A 88 5.48 1.83 -19.91
C GLY A 88 4.12 1.69 -20.59
N LYS A 89 3.40 0.63 -20.29
CA LYS A 89 2.08 0.36 -20.87
C LYS A 89 0.96 0.89 -19.98
N ALA A 90 -0.17 1.24 -20.60
CA ALA A 90 -1.36 1.63 -19.86
C ALA A 90 -1.93 0.43 -19.07
N PRO A 91 -2.51 0.65 -17.88
CA PRO A 91 -3.17 -0.43 -17.15
C PRO A 91 -4.40 -0.90 -17.91
N LYS A 92 -4.68 -2.21 -17.86
CA LYS A 92 -5.82 -2.82 -18.55
C LYS A 92 -6.99 -3.07 -17.60
N SER A 93 -6.67 -3.47 -16.36
CA SER A 93 -7.68 -3.84 -15.36
C SER A 93 -8.17 -2.61 -14.60
N LEU A 94 -9.01 -1.80 -15.22
CA LEU A 94 -9.47 -0.53 -14.66
C LEU A 94 -10.32 -0.73 -13.40
N GLU A 95 -11.10 -1.82 -13.33
CA GLU A 95 -11.85 -2.16 -12.11
C GLU A 95 -10.92 -2.46 -10.95
N LEU A 96 -9.79 -3.12 -11.23
CA LEU A 96 -8.79 -3.44 -10.22
C LEU A 96 -8.07 -2.16 -9.75
N LEU A 97 -7.84 -1.22 -10.66
CA LEU A 97 -7.28 0.08 -10.31
C LEU A 97 -8.20 0.84 -9.34
N GLU A 98 -9.50 0.85 -9.62
CA GLU A 98 -10.46 1.49 -8.72
C GLU A 98 -10.53 0.79 -7.37
N ALA A 99 -10.50 -0.54 -7.37
CA ALA A 99 -10.45 -1.32 -6.14
C ALA A 99 -9.19 -0.99 -5.32
N LEU A 100 -8.04 -0.84 -5.99
CA LEU A 100 -6.79 -0.46 -5.34
C LEU A 100 -6.94 0.90 -4.65
N LYS A 101 -7.51 1.89 -5.33
CA LYS A 101 -7.74 3.22 -4.76
C LYS A 101 -8.60 3.14 -3.50
N ASP A 102 -9.67 2.35 -3.55
CA ASP A 102 -10.61 2.22 -2.43
C ASP A 102 -9.97 1.53 -1.22
N ILE A 103 -9.26 0.42 -1.46
CA ILE A 103 -8.59 -0.33 -0.38
C ILE A 103 -7.45 0.50 0.20
N TYR A 104 -6.72 1.23 -0.63
CA TYR A 104 -5.66 2.12 -0.19
C TYR A 104 -6.21 3.21 0.73
N ALA A 105 -7.31 3.87 0.32
CA ALA A 105 -7.94 4.91 1.13
C ALA A 105 -8.40 4.37 2.49
N ARG A 106 -9.02 3.18 2.50
CA ARG A 106 -9.45 2.54 3.74
C ARG A 106 -8.26 2.19 4.64
N THR A 107 -7.18 1.69 4.04
CA THR A 107 -5.95 1.38 4.77
C THR A 107 -5.42 2.62 5.48
N LEU A 108 -5.37 3.76 4.77
CA LEU A 108 -4.90 5.01 5.37
C LEU A 108 -5.80 5.46 6.51
N LEU A 109 -7.12 5.35 6.36
CA LEU A 109 -8.05 5.72 7.44
C LEU A 109 -7.81 4.90 8.69
N ILE A 110 -7.61 3.59 8.55
CA ILE A 110 -7.34 2.71 9.68
C ILE A 110 -6.04 3.11 10.37
N LEU A 111 -4.99 3.40 9.60
CA LEU A 111 -3.70 3.80 10.15
C LEU A 111 -3.79 5.17 10.84
N GLU A 112 -4.50 6.12 10.27
CA GLU A 112 -4.68 7.43 10.90
C GLU A 112 -5.50 7.33 12.20
N ASP A 113 -6.54 6.50 12.22
CA ASP A 113 -7.31 6.25 13.44
C ASP A 113 -6.42 5.62 14.51
N TYR A 114 -5.59 4.66 14.11
CA TYR A 114 -4.63 4.03 15.02
C TYR A 114 -3.67 5.06 15.60
N ARG A 115 -3.10 5.90 14.75
CA ARG A 115 -2.18 6.96 15.17
C ARG A 115 -2.85 7.90 16.18
N ALA A 116 -4.04 8.39 15.86
CA ALA A 116 -4.77 9.31 16.72
C ALA A 116 -5.07 8.70 18.08
N GLU A 117 -5.46 7.41 18.10
CA GLU A 117 -5.75 6.69 19.33
C GLU A 117 -4.50 6.51 20.21
N ASN A 118 -3.33 6.36 19.61
CA ASN A 118 -2.10 6.03 20.32
C ASN A 118 -1.18 7.24 20.61
N GLU A 119 -1.52 8.42 20.10
CA GLU A 119 -0.76 9.65 20.36
C GLU A 119 -1.23 10.41 21.61
N LYS A 120 -2.20 9.88 22.34
CA LYS A 120 -2.75 10.53 23.52
C LYS A 120 -1.85 10.39 24.76
#